data_7e186aa6b7d8169958c48d0925571359
#
_entry.id   7e186aa6b7d8169958c48d0925571359
#
_cell.length_a   1.000
_cell.length_b   1.000
_cell.length_c   1.000
_cell.angle_alpha   90.00
_cell.angle_beta   90.00
_cell.angle_gamma   90.00
#
_symmetry.space_group_name_H-M   'P 1'
#
loop_
_entity.id
_entity.type
_entity.pdbx_description
1 polymer ?
#
loop_
_entity_poly.entity_id
_entity_poly.type
_entity_poly.pdbx_seq_one_letter_code
_entity_poly.pdbx_strand_id
1 'polypeptide(L)'
;MIHSMRDKKYLNILSHSIRVCQNYQPKLGRGKDDGYSLAEFRQLYQSDPFYCWMGLDHPLMYAAHKAAGGMTSIYRQIGIGCENLFRAILQDTLHLSDEEVAWSYTIPTVQGKMRKLYLDGRILLEAVRNHEQQLRIRHWLDESCERLEIDHNIRQSIKGIVFEIRQGYKSKDSKRQNADLANAATAYTKGYLPCVIILSQQIDQDIALRYTAEKWKLLTGILGETSPYESVYMFMRDIIGYDLAGFFERNSPALKKEIQDVLESLLAS
;
A
#
# COMPACT_ATOMS: atom_id res chain seq x y z
N MET A 1 -9.79 4.17 27.23
CA MET A 1 -8.45 4.82 27.25
C MET A 1 -7.46 4.20 26.25
N ILE A 2 -7.33 2.88 26.17
CA ILE A 2 -6.36 2.19 25.26
C ILE A 2 -6.66 2.44 23.79
N HIS A 3 -7.93 2.38 23.35
CA HIS A 3 -8.30 2.70 21.96
C HIS A 3 -7.91 4.13 21.56
N SER A 4 -8.07 5.12 22.44
CA SER A 4 -7.72 6.51 22.17
C SER A 4 -6.21 6.72 21.94
N MET A 5 -5.34 5.99 22.63
CA MET A 5 -3.88 6.10 22.44
C MET A 5 -3.41 5.44 21.13
N ARG A 6 -3.94 4.24 20.82
CA ARG A 6 -3.64 3.55 19.56
C ARG A 6 -4.19 4.34 18.37
N ASP A 7 -5.42 4.82 18.45
CA ASP A 7 -6.02 5.65 17.40
C ASP A 7 -5.19 6.90 17.11
N LYS A 8 -4.66 7.57 18.15
CA LYS A 8 -3.73 8.70 17.98
C LYS A 8 -2.45 8.32 17.24
N LYS A 9 -1.81 7.21 17.63
CA LYS A 9 -0.60 6.70 16.98
C LYS A 9 -0.86 6.43 15.50
N TYR A 10 -1.94 5.73 15.19
CA TYR A 10 -2.27 5.31 13.83
C TYR A 10 -2.72 6.48 12.95
N LEU A 11 -3.49 7.41 13.51
CA LEU A 11 -3.84 8.65 12.82
C LEU A 11 -2.59 9.45 12.46
N ASN A 12 -1.63 9.58 13.38
CA ASN A 12 -0.37 10.27 13.11
C ASN A 12 0.44 9.63 11.98
N ILE A 13 0.45 8.30 11.87
CA ILE A 13 1.12 7.59 10.78
C ILE A 13 0.54 8.01 9.43
N LEU A 14 -0.79 8.01 9.30
CA LEU A 14 -1.47 8.41 8.08
C LEU A 14 -1.31 9.91 7.77
N SER A 15 -1.58 10.75 8.76
CA SER A 15 -1.47 12.22 8.61
C SER A 15 -0.06 12.65 8.23
N HIS A 16 0.98 12.06 8.85
CA HIS A 16 2.36 12.37 8.49
C HIS A 16 2.65 12.08 7.02
N SER A 17 2.24 10.91 6.53
CA SER A 17 2.41 10.55 5.11
C SER A 17 1.65 11.51 4.18
N ILE A 18 0.41 11.87 4.50
CA ILE A 18 -0.43 12.78 3.70
C ILE A 18 0.17 14.18 3.64
N ARG A 19 0.66 14.72 4.76
CA ARG A 19 1.24 16.07 4.86
C ARG A 19 2.47 16.30 3.98
N VAL A 20 3.19 15.25 3.62
CA VAL A 20 4.31 15.35 2.66
C VAL A 20 3.88 15.99 1.34
N CYS A 21 2.60 15.88 0.97
CA CYS A 21 2.06 16.44 -0.27
C CYS A 21 1.82 17.94 -0.23
N GLN A 22 1.79 18.60 0.95
CA GLN A 22 1.47 20.04 1.09
C GLN A 22 2.47 20.92 0.35
N ASN A 23 3.74 20.51 0.29
CA ASN A 23 4.82 21.27 -0.36
C ASN A 23 5.17 20.72 -1.74
N TYR A 24 4.25 19.99 -2.39
CA TYR A 24 4.53 19.39 -3.68
C TYR A 24 4.75 20.45 -4.76
N GLN A 25 5.84 20.31 -5.51
CA GLN A 25 6.14 21.08 -6.72
C GLN A 25 6.40 20.15 -7.93
N PRO A 26 5.98 20.52 -9.15
CA PRO A 26 6.18 19.70 -10.34
C PRO A 26 7.67 19.51 -10.66
N LYS A 27 8.10 18.28 -10.92
CA LYS A 27 9.51 17.94 -11.22
C LYS A 27 9.90 18.10 -12.68
N LEU A 28 8.95 18.17 -13.58
CA LEU A 28 9.09 18.42 -15.04
C LEU A 28 10.15 17.55 -15.75
N GLY A 29 10.48 16.39 -15.19
CA GLY A 29 11.40 15.43 -15.81
C GLY A 29 12.89 15.82 -15.87
N ARG A 30 13.30 16.94 -15.25
CA ARG A 30 14.68 17.45 -15.29
C ARG A 30 15.53 17.17 -14.05
N GLY A 31 15.13 16.22 -13.20
CA GLY A 31 15.96 15.75 -12.09
C GLY A 31 16.13 16.75 -10.91
N LYS A 32 15.34 17.82 -10.86
CA LYS A 32 15.33 18.73 -9.71
C LYS A 32 14.49 18.11 -8.60
N ASP A 33 15.11 17.73 -7.51
CA ASP A 33 14.46 16.97 -6.43
C ASP A 33 13.33 17.74 -5.73
N ASP A 34 13.50 19.05 -5.52
CA ASP A 34 12.52 19.93 -4.88
C ASP A 34 11.39 20.39 -5.82
N GLY A 35 11.48 20.05 -7.12
CA GLY A 35 10.53 20.50 -8.13
C GLY A 35 10.78 21.97 -8.57
N TYR A 36 9.86 22.52 -9.35
CA TYR A 36 9.96 23.85 -9.96
C TYR A 36 8.87 24.76 -9.40
N SER A 37 9.25 25.98 -9.01
CA SER A 37 8.31 27.08 -8.75
C SER A 37 7.69 27.59 -10.06
N LEU A 38 6.61 28.39 -9.98
CA LEU A 38 5.99 29.00 -11.16
C LEU A 38 6.98 29.89 -11.95
N ALA A 39 7.83 30.65 -11.23
CA ALA A 39 8.84 31.49 -11.90
C ALA A 39 9.88 30.68 -12.68
N GLU A 40 10.41 29.63 -12.06
CA GLU A 40 11.37 28.73 -12.70
C GLU A 40 10.74 27.94 -13.85
N PHE A 41 9.48 27.51 -13.71
CA PHE A 41 8.73 26.88 -14.80
C PHE A 41 8.60 27.80 -16.00
N ARG A 42 8.18 29.06 -15.78
CA ARG A 42 8.07 30.04 -16.85
C ARG A 42 9.39 30.29 -17.54
N GLN A 43 10.46 30.52 -16.79
CA GLN A 43 11.81 30.69 -17.35
C GLN A 43 12.22 29.49 -18.22
N LEU A 44 11.97 28.26 -17.73
CA LEU A 44 12.28 27.03 -18.44
C LEU A 44 11.50 26.91 -19.76
N TYR A 45 10.19 27.13 -19.73
CA TYR A 45 9.34 26.96 -20.89
C TYR A 45 9.46 28.09 -21.91
N GLN A 46 9.68 29.33 -21.45
CA GLN A 46 9.94 30.49 -22.33
C GLN A 46 11.29 30.40 -23.04
N SER A 47 12.25 29.72 -22.47
CA SER A 47 13.56 29.48 -23.13
C SER A 47 13.50 28.42 -24.23
N ASP A 48 12.40 27.64 -24.31
CA ASP A 48 12.18 26.64 -25.35
C ASP A 48 11.26 27.20 -26.44
N PRO A 49 11.75 27.47 -27.66
CA PRO A 49 10.96 28.07 -28.74
C PRO A 49 9.69 27.27 -29.06
N PHE A 50 9.77 25.92 -29.06
CA PHE A 50 8.62 25.07 -29.37
C PHE A 50 7.53 25.18 -28.31
N TYR A 51 7.90 25.15 -27.04
CA TYR A 51 6.93 25.29 -25.95
C TYR A 51 6.29 26.68 -25.90
N CYS A 52 7.08 27.72 -26.20
CA CYS A 52 6.60 29.09 -26.29
C CYS A 52 5.60 29.24 -27.47
N TRP A 53 5.94 28.70 -28.65
CA TRP A 53 5.04 28.76 -29.81
C TRP A 53 3.73 28.00 -29.60
N MET A 54 3.74 26.94 -28.80
CA MET A 54 2.55 26.17 -28.44
C MET A 54 1.76 26.79 -27.27
N GLY A 55 2.25 27.89 -26.66
CA GLY A 55 1.62 28.53 -25.50
C GLY A 55 1.72 27.70 -24.21
N LEU A 56 2.69 26.81 -24.11
CA LEU A 56 2.84 25.92 -22.96
C LEU A 56 3.56 26.58 -21.79
N ASP A 57 4.10 27.79 -21.94
CA ASP A 57 4.70 28.63 -20.91
C ASP A 57 3.65 29.38 -20.06
N HIS A 58 2.37 29.12 -20.31
CA HIS A 58 1.24 29.76 -19.62
C HIS A 58 1.14 29.30 -18.15
N PRO A 59 0.83 30.20 -17.17
CA PRO A 59 0.68 29.84 -15.77
C PRO A 59 -0.31 28.70 -15.48
N LEU A 60 -1.38 28.57 -16.27
CA LEU A 60 -2.32 27.45 -16.14
C LEU A 60 -1.68 26.08 -16.45
N MET A 61 -0.65 26.03 -17.29
CA MET A 61 0.11 24.78 -17.51
C MET A 61 0.86 24.37 -16.24
N TYR A 62 1.44 25.32 -15.53
CA TYR A 62 2.05 25.05 -14.24
C TYR A 62 1.03 24.52 -13.23
N ALA A 63 -0.12 25.19 -13.11
CA ALA A 63 -1.21 24.75 -12.24
C ALA A 63 -1.70 23.32 -12.60
N ALA A 64 -1.84 23.02 -13.89
CA ALA A 64 -2.21 21.68 -14.36
C ALA A 64 -1.14 20.62 -14.00
N HIS A 65 0.15 20.91 -14.18
CA HIS A 65 1.24 20.03 -13.77
C HIS A 65 1.25 19.83 -12.24
N LYS A 66 1.06 20.90 -11.47
CA LYS A 66 1.01 20.86 -10.01
C LYS A 66 -0.17 20.00 -9.52
N ALA A 67 -1.36 20.18 -10.09
CA ALA A 67 -2.54 19.41 -9.75
C ALA A 67 -2.39 17.93 -10.12
N ALA A 68 -1.99 17.61 -11.35
CA ALA A 68 -1.85 16.24 -11.82
C ALA A 68 -0.78 15.44 -11.04
N GLY A 69 0.39 16.02 -10.84
CA GLY A 69 1.46 15.42 -10.07
C GLY A 69 1.14 15.35 -8.58
N GLY A 70 0.47 16.36 -8.03
CA GLY A 70 -0.01 16.40 -6.67
C GLY A 70 -1.02 15.29 -6.36
N MET A 71 -1.97 15.04 -7.25
CA MET A 71 -2.92 13.91 -7.12
C MET A 71 -2.20 12.56 -7.11
N THR A 72 -1.21 12.36 -7.98
CA THR A 72 -0.37 11.16 -7.97
C THR A 72 0.40 11.03 -6.65
N SER A 73 0.92 12.13 -6.14
CA SER A 73 1.62 12.18 -4.85
C SER A 73 0.69 11.79 -3.70
N ILE A 74 -0.53 12.35 -3.64
CA ILE A 74 -1.53 12.01 -2.60
C ILE A 74 -1.80 10.50 -2.58
N TYR A 75 -2.11 9.89 -3.72
CA TYR A 75 -2.38 8.43 -3.76
C TYR A 75 -1.17 7.60 -3.34
N ARG A 76 0.03 8.01 -3.73
CA ARG A 76 1.27 7.36 -3.31
C ARG A 76 1.47 7.47 -1.80
N GLN A 77 1.30 8.66 -1.22
CA GLN A 77 1.51 8.90 0.21
C GLN A 77 0.44 8.22 1.08
N ILE A 78 -0.80 8.16 0.62
CA ILE A 78 -1.83 7.34 1.27
C ILE A 78 -1.41 5.86 1.25
N GLY A 79 -0.88 5.33 0.14
CA GLY A 79 -0.36 3.97 0.06
C GLY A 79 0.72 3.71 1.10
N ILE A 80 1.76 4.56 1.15
CA ILE A 80 2.84 4.47 2.15
C ILE A 80 2.29 4.56 3.58
N GLY A 81 1.33 5.45 3.84
CA GLY A 81 0.67 5.57 5.13
C GLY A 81 -0.06 4.28 5.52
N CYS A 82 -0.76 3.66 4.56
CA CYS A 82 -1.47 2.39 4.77
C CYS A 82 -0.52 1.21 5.04
N GLU A 83 0.59 1.11 4.34
CA GLU A 83 1.65 0.13 4.58
C GLU A 83 2.21 0.25 6.00
N ASN A 84 2.56 1.47 6.41
CA ASN A 84 3.07 1.76 7.75
C ASN A 84 2.02 1.51 8.84
N LEU A 85 0.77 1.89 8.61
CA LEU A 85 -0.35 1.62 9.51
C LEU A 85 -0.55 0.12 9.72
N PHE A 86 -0.58 -0.65 8.63
CA PHE A 86 -0.78 -2.09 8.70
C PHE A 86 0.33 -2.76 9.52
N ARG A 87 1.60 -2.42 9.26
CA ARG A 87 2.74 -2.92 10.05
C ARG A 87 2.60 -2.56 11.53
N ALA A 88 2.27 -1.31 11.84
CA ALA A 88 2.10 -0.87 13.23
C ALA A 88 0.97 -1.62 13.95
N ILE A 89 -0.13 -1.93 13.23
CA ILE A 89 -1.21 -2.73 13.81
C ILE A 89 -0.75 -4.16 14.08
N LEU A 90 -0.04 -4.81 13.15
CA LEU A 90 0.50 -6.16 13.38
C LEU A 90 1.44 -6.19 14.59
N GLN A 91 2.33 -5.21 14.69
CA GLN A 91 3.26 -5.08 15.83
C GLN A 91 2.51 -4.93 17.15
N ASP A 92 1.59 -3.99 17.24
CA ASP A 92 0.88 -3.68 18.48
C ASP A 92 -0.12 -4.77 18.88
N THR A 93 -0.67 -5.52 17.92
CA THR A 93 -1.73 -6.52 18.19
C THR A 93 -1.16 -7.92 18.36
N LEU A 94 -0.16 -8.29 17.59
CA LEU A 94 0.47 -9.61 17.63
C LEU A 94 1.80 -9.61 18.43
N HIS A 95 2.20 -8.44 18.95
CA HIS A 95 3.45 -8.23 19.70
C HIS A 95 4.71 -8.63 18.91
N LEU A 96 4.71 -8.29 17.60
CA LEU A 96 5.83 -8.54 16.70
C LEU A 96 6.83 -7.38 16.71
N SER A 97 8.10 -7.68 16.56
CA SER A 97 9.16 -6.68 16.38
C SER A 97 9.19 -6.13 14.95
N ASP A 98 9.96 -5.05 14.71
CA ASP A 98 10.17 -4.49 13.36
C ASP A 98 10.75 -5.54 12.40
N GLU A 99 11.65 -6.38 12.85
CA GLU A 99 12.27 -7.44 12.04
C GLU A 99 11.29 -8.58 11.74
N GLU A 100 10.41 -8.91 12.69
CA GLU A 100 9.42 -9.96 12.54
C GLU A 100 8.32 -9.59 11.56
N VAL A 101 7.91 -8.32 11.45
CA VAL A 101 6.93 -7.85 10.47
C VAL A 101 7.54 -7.52 9.11
N ALA A 102 8.85 -7.35 9.02
CA ALA A 102 9.53 -7.08 7.76
C ALA A 102 9.74 -8.36 6.95
N TRP A 103 9.64 -8.26 5.64
CA TRP A 103 9.99 -9.34 4.74
C TRP A 103 10.75 -8.83 3.52
N SER A 104 11.85 -9.49 3.23
CA SER A 104 12.65 -9.18 2.05
C SER A 104 13.38 -10.42 1.55
N TYR A 105 13.74 -10.41 0.27
CA TYR A 105 14.56 -11.43 -0.34
C TYR A 105 15.48 -10.82 -1.38
N THR A 106 16.51 -11.57 -1.76
CA THR A 106 17.53 -11.10 -2.69
C THR A 106 17.53 -11.99 -3.93
N ILE A 107 17.57 -11.38 -5.10
CA ILE A 107 17.67 -12.06 -6.38
C ILE A 107 18.93 -11.58 -7.13
N PRO A 108 19.60 -12.46 -7.90
CA PRO A 108 20.67 -12.02 -8.79
C PRO A 108 20.06 -11.26 -9.98
N THR A 109 20.72 -10.19 -10.39
CA THR A 109 20.40 -9.48 -11.63
C THR A 109 21.23 -10.05 -12.79
N VAL A 110 20.80 -9.76 -14.03
CA VAL A 110 21.53 -10.14 -15.25
C VAL A 110 23.00 -9.68 -15.24
N GLN A 111 23.28 -8.58 -14.52
CA GLN A 111 24.64 -8.04 -14.37
C GLN A 111 25.43 -8.65 -13.19
N GLY A 112 24.93 -9.72 -12.58
CA GLY A 112 25.56 -10.37 -11.42
C GLY A 112 25.45 -9.60 -10.09
N LYS A 113 24.77 -8.45 -10.07
CA LYS A 113 24.48 -7.71 -8.83
C LYS A 113 23.30 -8.32 -8.12
N MET A 114 23.35 -8.32 -6.79
CA MET A 114 22.20 -8.75 -5.97
C MET A 114 21.21 -7.59 -5.79
N ARG A 115 19.94 -7.84 -6.12
CA ARG A 115 18.84 -6.90 -5.90
C ARG A 115 17.98 -7.39 -4.74
N LYS A 116 17.80 -6.54 -3.73
CA LYS A 116 16.91 -6.81 -2.60
C LYS A 116 15.50 -6.34 -2.96
N LEU A 117 14.51 -7.21 -2.78
CA LEU A 117 13.10 -6.95 -2.96
C LEU A 117 12.38 -7.07 -1.61
N TYR A 118 11.26 -6.38 -1.48
CA TYR A 118 10.50 -6.27 -0.24
C TYR A 118 9.02 -6.48 -0.53
N LEU A 119 8.31 -7.04 0.45
CA LEU A 119 6.87 -6.89 0.59
C LEU A 119 6.55 -6.10 1.87
N ASP A 120 5.32 -5.59 1.96
CA ASP A 120 4.96 -4.55 2.92
C ASP A 120 4.76 -5.08 4.34
N GLY A 121 4.56 -6.39 4.51
CA GLY A 121 4.40 -6.99 5.83
C GLY A 121 4.55 -8.49 5.83
N ARG A 122 4.73 -9.05 7.04
CA ARG A 122 4.85 -10.49 7.27
C ARG A 122 4.20 -10.88 8.61
N ILE A 123 3.59 -12.05 8.63
CA ILE A 123 3.29 -12.79 9.85
C ILE A 123 3.97 -14.16 9.73
N LEU A 124 4.95 -14.42 10.59
CA LEU A 124 5.51 -15.74 10.81
C LEU A 124 4.77 -16.36 12.00
N LEU A 125 4.11 -17.50 11.81
CA LEU A 125 3.23 -18.09 12.83
C LEU A 125 3.94 -18.36 14.16
N GLU A 126 5.16 -18.87 14.10
CA GLU A 126 5.95 -19.15 15.31
C GLU A 126 6.36 -17.90 16.10
N ALA A 127 6.34 -16.70 15.45
CA ALA A 127 6.62 -15.43 16.10
C ALA A 127 5.39 -14.88 16.87
N VAL A 128 4.19 -15.36 16.57
CA VAL A 128 2.96 -14.97 17.28
C VAL A 128 2.92 -15.63 18.64
N ARG A 129 3.15 -14.84 19.69
CA ARG A 129 3.34 -15.34 21.06
C ARG A 129 2.05 -15.79 21.74
N ASN A 130 0.92 -15.18 21.42
CA ASN A 130 -0.36 -15.58 21.96
C ASN A 130 -0.89 -16.80 21.21
N HIS A 131 -1.08 -17.90 21.92
CA HIS A 131 -1.47 -19.20 21.34
C HIS A 131 -2.84 -19.16 20.65
N GLU A 132 -3.84 -18.47 21.20
CA GLU A 132 -5.16 -18.35 20.59
C GLU A 132 -5.12 -17.55 19.30
N GLN A 133 -4.34 -16.46 19.27
CA GLN A 133 -4.11 -15.69 18.03
C GLN A 133 -3.37 -16.53 16.99
N GLN A 134 -2.34 -17.28 17.42
CA GLN A 134 -1.59 -18.15 16.53
C GLN A 134 -2.48 -19.22 15.90
N LEU A 135 -3.33 -19.89 16.69
CA LEU A 135 -4.28 -20.90 16.21
C LEU A 135 -5.30 -20.29 15.24
N ARG A 136 -5.83 -19.12 15.54
CA ARG A 136 -6.80 -18.41 14.70
C ARG A 136 -6.18 -18.03 13.35
N ILE A 137 -4.94 -17.51 13.35
CA ILE A 137 -4.22 -17.18 12.12
C ILE A 137 -3.87 -18.45 11.34
N ARG A 138 -3.48 -19.53 12.01
CA ARG A 138 -3.21 -20.83 11.39
C ARG A 138 -4.46 -21.35 10.68
N HIS A 139 -5.61 -21.37 11.36
CA HIS A 139 -6.85 -21.85 10.77
C HIS A 139 -7.24 -21.03 9.52
N TRP A 140 -7.12 -19.68 9.60
CA TRP A 140 -7.37 -18.82 8.45
C TRP A 140 -6.42 -19.10 7.28
N LEU A 141 -5.15 -19.36 7.59
CA LEU A 141 -4.12 -19.68 6.60
C LEU A 141 -4.43 -21.00 5.89
N ASP A 142 -4.74 -22.05 6.64
CA ASP A 142 -5.05 -23.38 6.13
C ASP A 142 -6.29 -23.35 5.22
N GLU A 143 -7.36 -22.71 5.67
CA GLU A 143 -8.59 -22.50 4.89
C GLU A 143 -8.35 -21.66 3.62
N SER A 144 -7.50 -20.61 3.73
CA SER A 144 -7.13 -19.78 2.57
C SER A 144 -6.37 -20.59 1.52
N CYS A 145 -5.47 -21.45 1.94
CA CYS A 145 -4.74 -22.36 1.06
C CYS A 145 -5.68 -23.36 0.37
N GLU A 146 -6.68 -23.85 1.10
CA GLU A 146 -7.69 -24.75 0.54
C GLU A 146 -8.54 -24.07 -0.54
N ARG A 147 -9.05 -22.87 -0.25
CA ARG A 147 -9.84 -22.07 -1.20
C ARG A 147 -9.05 -21.68 -2.45
N LEU A 148 -7.74 -21.54 -2.34
CA LEU A 148 -6.84 -21.28 -3.45
C LEU A 148 -6.38 -22.56 -4.16
N GLU A 149 -6.83 -23.73 -3.72
CA GLU A 149 -6.41 -25.04 -4.27
C GLU A 149 -4.88 -25.17 -4.32
N ILE A 150 -4.20 -24.79 -3.23
CA ILE A 150 -2.75 -24.97 -3.10
C ILE A 150 -2.44 -26.46 -2.91
N ASP A 151 -1.44 -26.96 -3.63
CA ASP A 151 -0.97 -28.34 -3.51
C ASP A 151 -0.68 -28.72 -2.05
N HIS A 152 -1.05 -29.93 -1.66
CA HIS A 152 -0.93 -30.43 -0.29
C HIS A 152 0.51 -30.34 0.25
N ASN A 153 1.51 -30.66 -0.55
CA ASN A 153 2.91 -30.64 -0.11
C ASN A 153 3.38 -29.19 0.13
N ILE A 154 2.92 -28.26 -0.72
CA ILE A 154 3.19 -26.83 -0.54
C ILE A 154 2.50 -26.34 0.74
N ARG A 155 1.22 -26.68 0.98
CA ARG A 155 0.47 -26.31 2.19
C ARG A 155 1.21 -26.71 3.47
N GLN A 156 1.75 -27.92 3.52
CA GLN A 156 2.50 -28.39 4.70
C GLN A 156 3.77 -27.58 4.98
N SER A 157 4.36 -26.95 3.98
CA SER A 157 5.55 -26.11 4.11
C SER A 157 5.26 -24.67 4.49
N ILE A 158 3.98 -24.24 4.45
CA ILE A 158 3.60 -22.85 4.72
C ILE A 158 3.64 -22.58 6.22
N LYS A 159 4.48 -21.62 6.62
CA LYS A 159 4.74 -21.21 8.00
C LYS A 159 4.25 -19.81 8.34
N GLY A 160 3.66 -19.08 7.35
CA GLY A 160 3.17 -17.73 7.57
C GLY A 160 2.63 -17.08 6.32
N ILE A 161 2.43 -15.76 6.41
CA ILE A 161 1.81 -14.93 5.37
C ILE A 161 2.75 -13.75 5.09
N VAL A 162 2.87 -13.36 3.83
CA VAL A 162 3.51 -12.10 3.42
C VAL A 162 2.51 -11.22 2.67
N PHE A 163 2.59 -9.92 2.90
CA PHE A 163 1.57 -8.98 2.47
C PHE A 163 2.12 -7.93 1.51
N GLU A 164 1.37 -7.66 0.46
CA GLU A 164 1.46 -6.47 -0.37
C GLU A 164 0.24 -5.58 -0.09
N ILE A 165 0.45 -4.32 0.29
CA ILE A 165 -0.61 -3.41 0.73
C ILE A 165 -0.85 -2.34 -0.32
N ARG A 166 -2.11 -2.15 -0.68
CA ARG A 166 -2.54 -1.16 -1.65
C ARG A 166 -3.73 -0.35 -1.13
N GLN A 167 -3.69 0.96 -1.32
CA GLN A 167 -4.85 1.80 -1.00
C GLN A 167 -6.02 1.57 -1.97
N GLY A 168 -5.73 1.22 -3.22
CA GLY A 168 -6.68 0.91 -4.29
C GLY A 168 -5.93 0.52 -5.56
N TYR A 169 -6.63 0.01 -6.56
CA TYR A 169 -6.03 -0.46 -7.80
C TYR A 169 -6.74 0.18 -9.01
N LYS A 170 -6.25 1.33 -9.47
CA LYS A 170 -6.88 2.16 -10.51
C LYS A 170 -6.24 2.04 -11.90
N SER A 171 -5.06 1.42 -12.03
CA SER A 171 -4.37 1.33 -13.32
C SER A 171 -3.98 -0.10 -13.66
N LYS A 172 -4.06 -0.43 -14.96
CA LYS A 172 -3.58 -1.71 -15.52
C LYS A 172 -2.05 -1.67 -15.76
N ASP A 173 -1.25 -1.23 -14.76
CA ASP A 173 0.21 -1.23 -14.88
C ASP A 173 0.76 -2.65 -14.91
N SER A 174 1.05 -3.12 -16.12
CA SER A 174 1.57 -4.47 -16.35
C SER A 174 2.95 -4.72 -15.71
N LYS A 175 3.79 -3.70 -15.58
CA LYS A 175 5.12 -3.83 -14.95
C LYS A 175 4.97 -4.14 -13.47
N ARG A 176 4.03 -3.46 -12.80
CA ARG A 176 3.76 -3.67 -11.37
C ARG A 176 3.14 -5.04 -11.13
N GLN A 177 2.18 -5.44 -11.94
CA GLN A 177 1.57 -6.78 -11.87
C GLN A 177 2.62 -7.89 -12.05
N ASN A 178 3.51 -7.78 -13.03
CA ASN A 178 4.56 -8.77 -13.26
C ASN A 178 5.56 -8.85 -12.09
N ALA A 179 5.84 -7.73 -11.41
CA ALA A 179 6.65 -7.73 -10.19
C ALA A 179 5.95 -8.47 -9.05
N ASP A 180 4.65 -8.25 -8.87
CA ASP A 180 3.85 -8.92 -7.85
C ASP A 180 3.81 -10.45 -8.11
N LEU A 181 3.64 -10.88 -9.37
CA LEU A 181 3.67 -12.31 -9.72
C LEU A 181 5.01 -12.97 -9.39
N ALA A 182 6.13 -12.31 -9.66
CA ALA A 182 7.46 -12.81 -9.30
C ALA A 182 7.63 -12.90 -7.77
N ASN A 183 7.03 -11.97 -7.03
CA ASN A 183 7.01 -12.01 -5.56
C ASN A 183 6.23 -13.21 -5.03
N ALA A 184 5.09 -13.58 -5.66
CA ALA A 184 4.30 -14.76 -5.25
C ALA A 184 5.11 -16.05 -5.32
N ALA A 185 5.73 -16.32 -6.45
CA ALA A 185 6.55 -17.51 -6.63
C ALA A 185 7.65 -17.60 -5.57
N THR A 186 8.30 -16.48 -5.26
CA THR A 186 9.33 -16.42 -4.22
C THR A 186 8.75 -16.63 -2.82
N ALA A 187 7.56 -16.08 -2.53
CA ALA A 187 6.90 -16.27 -1.25
C ALA A 187 6.65 -17.78 -0.98
N TYR A 188 6.10 -18.50 -1.95
CA TYR A 188 5.86 -19.94 -1.82
C TYR A 188 7.14 -20.74 -1.61
N THR A 189 8.21 -20.44 -2.36
CA THR A 189 9.51 -21.13 -2.17
C THR A 189 10.13 -20.88 -0.79
N LYS A 190 9.72 -19.81 -0.10
CA LYS A 190 10.15 -19.48 1.26
C LYS A 190 9.17 -19.94 2.34
N GLY A 191 8.10 -20.66 1.96
CA GLY A 191 7.08 -21.17 2.86
C GLY A 191 6.10 -20.09 3.37
N TYR A 192 5.72 -19.15 2.52
CA TYR A 192 4.72 -18.11 2.86
C TYR A 192 3.59 -18.10 1.84
N LEU A 193 2.36 -17.89 2.34
CA LEU A 193 1.22 -17.53 1.51
C LEU A 193 1.31 -16.05 1.12
N PRO A 194 1.40 -15.70 -0.17
CA PRO A 194 1.33 -14.30 -0.58
C PRO A 194 -0.11 -13.79 -0.49
N CYS A 195 -0.31 -12.65 0.14
CA CYS A 195 -1.60 -11.99 0.32
C CYS A 195 -1.51 -10.53 -0.16
N VAL A 196 -2.37 -10.15 -1.12
CA VAL A 196 -2.53 -8.75 -1.50
C VAL A 196 -3.75 -8.17 -0.79
N ILE A 197 -3.54 -7.04 -0.13
CA ILE A 197 -4.56 -6.28 0.58
C ILE A 197 -4.85 -5.00 -0.20
N ILE A 198 -6.11 -4.79 -0.58
CA ILE A 198 -6.60 -3.58 -1.24
C ILE A 198 -7.64 -2.94 -0.33
N LEU A 199 -7.30 -1.81 0.30
CA LEU A 199 -8.17 -1.13 1.28
C LEU A 199 -9.44 -0.53 0.67
N SER A 200 -9.43 -0.25 -0.62
CA SER A 200 -10.58 0.20 -1.40
C SER A 200 -11.30 -0.99 -2.05
N GLN A 201 -12.57 -0.79 -2.39
CA GLN A 201 -13.30 -1.72 -3.27
C GLN A 201 -12.91 -1.55 -4.75
N GLN A 202 -12.11 -0.53 -5.08
CA GLN A 202 -11.74 -0.22 -6.46
C GLN A 202 -10.59 -1.12 -6.92
N ILE A 203 -10.95 -2.23 -7.54
CA ILE A 203 -10.05 -3.13 -8.26
C ILE A 203 -10.69 -3.50 -9.61
N ASP A 204 -9.88 -3.54 -10.66
CA ASP A 204 -10.30 -4.06 -11.96
C ASP A 204 -10.46 -5.59 -11.88
N GLN A 205 -11.54 -6.12 -12.46
CA GLN A 205 -11.85 -7.56 -12.37
C GLN A 205 -10.78 -8.43 -13.04
N ASP A 206 -10.20 -8.00 -14.16
CA ASP A 206 -9.13 -8.75 -14.83
C ASP A 206 -7.89 -8.88 -13.93
N ILE A 207 -7.61 -7.81 -13.16
CA ILE A 207 -6.52 -7.81 -12.19
C ILE A 207 -6.82 -8.76 -11.03
N ALA A 208 -8.05 -8.75 -10.51
CA ALA A 208 -8.47 -9.64 -9.43
C ALA A 208 -8.35 -11.12 -9.86
N LEU A 209 -8.86 -11.44 -11.06
CA LEU A 209 -8.74 -12.79 -11.65
C LEU A 209 -7.28 -13.22 -11.81
N ARG A 210 -6.41 -12.30 -12.25
CA ARG A 210 -4.99 -12.59 -12.41
C ARG A 210 -4.31 -12.90 -11.08
N TYR A 211 -4.56 -12.15 -10.02
CA TYR A 211 -4.03 -12.47 -8.68
C TYR A 211 -4.49 -13.84 -8.20
N THR A 212 -5.78 -14.16 -8.38
CA THR A 212 -6.33 -15.47 -8.00
C THR A 212 -5.72 -16.61 -8.82
N ALA A 213 -5.57 -16.44 -10.13
CA ALA A 213 -4.94 -17.44 -11.01
C ALA A 213 -3.48 -17.76 -10.62
N GLU A 214 -2.77 -16.73 -10.15
CA GLU A 214 -1.39 -16.88 -9.64
C GLU A 214 -1.33 -17.23 -8.15
N LYS A 215 -2.47 -17.67 -7.60
CA LYS A 215 -2.60 -18.16 -6.21
C LYS A 215 -2.26 -17.11 -5.13
N TRP A 216 -2.41 -15.83 -5.42
CA TRP A 216 -2.42 -14.81 -4.39
C TRP A 216 -3.73 -14.86 -3.60
N LYS A 217 -3.64 -14.77 -2.28
CA LYS A 217 -4.80 -14.44 -1.48
C LYS A 217 -5.14 -12.96 -1.66
N LEU A 218 -6.35 -12.68 -2.15
CA LEU A 218 -6.84 -11.31 -2.34
C LEU A 218 -7.82 -10.95 -1.22
N LEU A 219 -7.56 -9.84 -0.52
CA LEU A 219 -8.47 -9.21 0.43
C LEU A 219 -8.79 -7.80 -0.05
N THR A 220 -10.07 -7.46 -0.13
CA THR A 220 -10.53 -6.15 -0.64
C THR A 220 -11.27 -5.34 0.44
N GLY A 221 -11.48 -4.06 0.19
CA GLY A 221 -12.09 -3.11 1.13
C GLY A 221 -13.62 -3.23 1.25
N ILE A 222 -14.17 -4.44 1.09
CA ILE A 222 -15.61 -4.68 1.20
C ILE A 222 -16.01 -4.62 2.67
N LEU A 223 -17.13 -3.90 2.96
CA LEU A 223 -17.78 -3.82 4.27
C LEU A 223 -19.11 -4.58 4.23
N GLY A 224 -19.63 -4.93 5.40
CA GLY A 224 -20.91 -5.62 5.58
C GLY A 224 -20.76 -7.07 6.03
N GLU A 225 -21.74 -7.91 5.72
CA GLU A 225 -21.74 -9.35 6.04
C GLU A 225 -20.81 -10.13 5.09
N THR A 226 -19.52 -9.87 5.19
CA THR A 226 -18.49 -10.50 4.38
C THR A 226 -17.57 -11.38 5.22
N SER A 227 -16.87 -12.25 4.54
CA SER A 227 -15.95 -13.22 5.14
C SER A 227 -14.57 -12.61 5.39
N PRO A 228 -13.83 -13.00 6.46
CA PRO A 228 -12.43 -12.63 6.64
C PRO A 228 -11.51 -13.20 5.56
N TYR A 229 -12.05 -14.01 4.65
CA TYR A 229 -11.36 -14.51 3.47
C TYR A 229 -11.52 -13.62 2.24
N GLU A 230 -12.33 -12.56 2.29
CA GLU A 230 -12.62 -11.66 1.17
C GLU A 230 -12.39 -10.19 1.55
N SER A 231 -12.74 -9.83 2.78
CA SER A 231 -12.65 -8.47 3.31
C SER A 231 -11.41 -8.27 4.18
N VAL A 232 -10.62 -7.23 3.87
CA VAL A 232 -9.52 -6.81 4.74
C VAL A 232 -10.02 -6.35 6.11
N TYR A 233 -11.20 -5.71 6.18
CA TYR A 233 -11.73 -5.21 7.44
C TYR A 233 -12.17 -6.35 8.36
N MET A 234 -12.79 -7.40 7.79
CA MET A 234 -13.14 -8.60 8.55
C MET A 234 -11.89 -9.39 8.95
N PHE A 235 -10.91 -9.54 8.06
CA PHE A 235 -9.61 -10.15 8.37
C PHE A 235 -8.93 -9.42 9.54
N MET A 236 -8.87 -8.10 9.49
CA MET A 236 -8.24 -7.32 10.57
C MET A 236 -9.00 -7.46 11.90
N ARG A 237 -10.33 -7.46 11.87
CA ARG A 237 -11.16 -7.59 13.08
C ARG A 237 -11.13 -9.02 13.65
N ASP A 238 -11.41 -10.03 12.81
CA ASP A 238 -11.73 -11.38 13.26
C ASP A 238 -10.46 -12.26 13.37
N ILE A 239 -9.44 -12.00 12.55
CA ILE A 239 -8.21 -12.80 12.52
C ILE A 239 -7.08 -12.10 13.26
N ILE A 240 -6.83 -10.83 12.98
CA ILE A 240 -5.75 -10.07 13.64
C ILE A 240 -6.19 -9.58 15.03
N GLY A 241 -7.47 -9.20 15.18
CA GLY A 241 -8.01 -8.71 16.44
C GLY A 241 -7.99 -7.19 16.59
N TYR A 242 -8.04 -6.45 15.46
CA TYR A 242 -8.11 -5.00 15.44
C TYR A 242 -9.21 -4.49 14.50
N ASP A 243 -10.11 -3.66 15.04
CA ASP A 243 -11.22 -3.03 14.29
C ASP A 243 -10.71 -1.87 13.43
N LEU A 244 -10.19 -2.21 12.23
CA LEU A 244 -9.65 -1.24 11.27
C LEU A 244 -10.76 -0.36 10.65
N ALA A 245 -11.95 -0.91 10.41
CA ALA A 245 -13.08 -0.15 9.89
C ALA A 245 -13.50 0.94 10.88
N GLY A 246 -13.73 0.57 12.14
CA GLY A 246 -14.06 1.51 13.19
C GLY A 246 -12.97 2.55 13.45
N PHE A 247 -11.70 2.21 13.26
CA PHE A 247 -10.62 3.20 13.29
C PHE A 247 -10.79 4.27 12.20
N PHE A 248 -11.04 3.87 10.95
CA PHE A 248 -11.26 4.82 9.86
C PHE A 248 -12.53 5.66 10.08
N GLU A 249 -13.61 5.06 10.54
CA GLU A 249 -14.86 5.77 10.84
C GLU A 249 -14.65 6.86 11.91
N ARG A 250 -14.05 6.51 13.04
CA ARG A 250 -13.79 7.46 14.14
C ARG A 250 -12.87 8.60 13.76
N ASN A 251 -11.88 8.34 12.89
CA ASN A 251 -10.86 9.32 12.51
C ASN A 251 -11.15 9.99 11.15
N SER A 252 -12.26 9.64 10.50
CA SER A 252 -12.65 10.19 9.18
C SER A 252 -12.68 11.73 9.15
N PRO A 253 -13.22 12.45 10.15
CA PRO A 253 -13.20 13.92 10.12
C PRO A 253 -11.79 14.51 10.07
N ALA A 254 -10.85 13.95 10.84
CA ALA A 254 -9.46 14.39 10.85
C ALA A 254 -8.75 14.08 9.52
N LEU A 255 -8.93 12.86 9.00
CA LEU A 255 -8.33 12.47 7.71
C LEU A 255 -8.87 13.30 6.54
N LYS A 256 -10.18 13.59 6.53
CA LYS A 256 -10.80 14.49 5.53
C LYS A 256 -10.19 15.88 5.58
N LYS A 257 -9.97 16.42 6.79
CA LYS A 257 -9.33 17.73 6.94
C LYS A 257 -7.90 17.73 6.41
N GLU A 258 -7.09 16.71 6.72
CA GLU A 258 -5.71 16.61 6.20
C GLU A 258 -5.69 16.59 4.66
N ILE A 259 -6.60 15.84 4.05
CA ILE A 259 -6.72 15.79 2.58
C ILE A 259 -7.17 17.12 2.02
N GLN A 260 -8.14 17.80 2.66
CA GLN A 260 -8.60 19.11 2.25
C GLN A 260 -7.46 20.14 2.29
N ASP A 261 -6.70 20.20 3.39
CA ASP A 261 -5.58 21.13 3.56
C ASP A 261 -4.50 20.93 2.46
N VAL A 262 -4.25 19.65 2.09
CA VAL A 262 -3.34 19.32 0.98
C VAL A 262 -3.92 19.77 -0.38
N LEU A 263 -5.19 19.52 -0.63
CA LEU A 263 -5.84 19.92 -1.90
C LEU A 263 -5.86 21.44 -2.06
N GLU A 264 -6.17 22.18 -1.00
CA GLU A 264 -6.14 23.64 -0.99
C GLU A 264 -4.72 24.15 -1.30
N SER A 265 -3.68 23.56 -0.69
CA SER A 265 -2.29 23.90 -1.00
C SER A 265 -1.87 23.60 -2.44
N LEU A 266 -2.34 22.50 -3.01
CA LEU A 266 -2.03 22.10 -4.40
C LEU A 266 -2.73 22.99 -5.42
N LEU A 267 -3.95 23.45 -5.13
CA LEU A 267 -4.77 24.29 -6.01
C LEU A 267 -4.53 25.79 -5.80
N ALA A 268 -3.89 26.18 -4.69
CA ALA A 268 -3.44 27.55 -4.51
C ALA A 268 -2.43 27.92 -5.60
N SER A 269 -2.73 28.99 -6.32
CA SER A 269 -1.94 29.55 -7.44
C SER A 269 -0.61 30.14 -6.98
#